data_6c85ffeb36a304fda0cecae4ebdcea8b
#
_entry.id   6c85ffeb36a304fda0cecae4ebdcea8b
#
_cell.length_a   1.000
_cell.length_b   1.000
_cell.length_c   1.000
_cell.angle_alpha   90.00
_cell.angle_beta   90.00
_cell.angle_gamma   90.00
#
_symmetry.space_group_name_H-M   'P 1'
#
loop_
_entity.id
_entity.type
_entity.pdbx_description
1 polymer ?
#
loop_
_entity_poly.entity_id
_entity_poly.type
_entity_poly.pdbx_seq_one_letter_code
_entity_poly.pdbx_strand_id
1 'polypeptide(L)'
;MTKWHGKDRLSYVITPRFSPTSTPEQLAAMGALWREHPDCLMQTHLSEQTDEIAWVKDLFPQSRDYLDTYEAQGLLREGAVYGHAIHLTAREKARLAEAGASVAHCPTSNTFIGSGLFDMGLTHSLRVGLATDTGGGSSFSMLRTMAAAYEVAQLRGQALHPAQLWWLATQGSARALRAEHQIGNIAVGQEADLVVVNL
;
A
#
# COMPACT_ATOMS: atom_id res chain seq x y z
N MET A 1 -7.31 2.54 20.74
CA MET A 1 -7.83 1.38 20.02
C MET A 1 -9.12 0.85 20.62
N THR A 2 -9.20 0.56 21.90
CA THR A 2 -10.36 -0.05 22.61
C THR A 2 -11.72 0.60 22.33
N LYS A 3 -11.76 1.87 21.95
CA LYS A 3 -13.03 2.60 21.70
C LYS A 3 -13.62 2.32 20.31
N TRP A 4 -12.79 2.08 19.29
CA TRP A 4 -13.23 2.10 17.88
C TRP A 4 -12.84 0.86 17.07
N HIS A 5 -11.72 0.20 17.40
CA HIS A 5 -11.28 -0.97 16.65
C HIS A 5 -12.24 -2.15 16.85
N GLY A 6 -12.63 -2.78 15.74
CA GLY A 6 -13.58 -3.91 15.74
C GLY A 6 -15.02 -3.53 16.08
N LYS A 7 -15.37 -2.23 16.06
CA LYS A 7 -16.74 -1.76 16.29
C LYS A 7 -17.42 -1.50 14.95
N ASP A 8 -18.49 -2.25 14.69
CA ASP A 8 -19.21 -2.22 13.39
C ASP A 8 -18.20 -2.45 12.24
N ARG A 9 -18.09 -1.50 11.31
CA ARG A 9 -17.16 -1.55 10.18
C ARG A 9 -15.85 -0.77 10.43
N LEU A 10 -15.55 -0.40 11.68
CA LEU A 10 -14.37 0.40 11.99
C LEU A 10 -13.17 -0.48 12.32
N SER A 11 -12.07 -0.25 11.63
CA SER A 11 -10.78 -0.86 11.92
C SER A 11 -9.74 0.21 12.21
N TYR A 12 -8.88 -0.06 13.18
CA TYR A 12 -7.73 0.79 13.46
C TYR A 12 -6.54 0.35 12.63
N VAL A 13 -5.80 1.32 12.06
CA VAL A 13 -4.57 1.07 11.32
C VAL A 13 -3.42 1.79 12.01
N ILE A 14 -2.37 1.05 12.37
CA ILE A 14 -1.14 1.62 12.91
C ILE A 14 -0.39 2.30 11.77
N THR A 15 -0.15 3.60 11.91
CA THR A 15 0.31 4.41 10.79
C THR A 15 1.55 5.23 11.16
N PRO A 16 2.77 4.65 11.16
CA PRO A 16 3.97 5.46 11.02
C PRO A 16 3.93 6.11 9.64
N ARG A 17 4.08 7.42 9.57
CA ARG A 17 3.98 8.09 8.28
C ARG A 17 5.00 7.53 7.29
N PHE A 18 6.29 7.63 7.61
CA PHE A 18 7.41 7.02 6.90
C PHE A 18 8.72 7.22 7.71
N SER A 19 9.76 6.46 7.38
CA SER A 19 11.01 6.48 8.16
C SER A 19 11.65 7.86 8.32
N PRO A 20 11.70 8.75 7.30
CA PRO A 20 12.33 10.07 7.45
C PRO A 20 11.69 10.99 8.51
N THR A 21 10.41 10.82 8.82
CA THR A 21 9.72 11.61 9.85
C THR A 21 9.45 10.83 11.13
N SER A 22 10.08 9.67 11.30
CA SER A 22 9.93 8.81 12.47
C SER A 22 11.29 8.60 13.16
N THR A 23 11.31 8.68 14.48
CA THR A 23 12.53 8.26 15.21
C THR A 23 12.59 6.73 15.30
N PRO A 24 13.78 6.12 15.51
CA PRO A 24 13.90 4.69 15.75
C PRO A 24 13.01 4.21 16.92
N GLU A 25 12.89 5.00 17.98
CA GLU A 25 12.06 4.70 19.16
C GLU A 25 10.58 4.74 18.80
N GLN A 26 10.16 5.66 17.94
CA GLN A 26 8.78 5.72 17.45
C GLN A 26 8.44 4.49 16.61
N LEU A 27 9.31 4.09 15.69
CA LEU A 27 9.11 2.88 14.90
C LEU A 27 9.07 1.63 15.78
N ALA A 28 9.97 1.53 16.77
CA ALA A 28 9.98 0.44 17.75
C ALA A 28 8.67 0.39 18.57
N ALA A 29 8.18 1.54 19.03
CA ALA A 29 6.90 1.64 19.75
C ALA A 29 5.71 1.21 18.87
N MET A 30 5.69 1.59 17.58
CA MET A 30 4.66 1.15 16.63
C MET A 30 4.70 -0.36 16.40
N GLY A 31 5.90 -0.95 16.30
CA GLY A 31 6.06 -2.40 16.18
C GLY A 31 5.62 -3.14 17.45
N ALA A 32 5.92 -2.60 18.64
CA ALA A 32 5.43 -3.14 19.91
C ALA A 32 3.90 -3.10 19.97
N LEU A 33 3.31 -1.94 19.64
CA LEU A 33 1.86 -1.76 19.60
C LEU A 33 1.19 -2.74 18.62
N TRP A 34 1.80 -2.99 17.47
CA TRP A 34 1.24 -3.96 16.50
C TRP A 34 1.34 -5.40 16.98
N ARG A 35 2.34 -5.75 17.77
CA ARG A 35 2.41 -7.06 18.43
C ARG A 35 1.34 -7.24 19.48
N GLU A 36 0.99 -6.19 20.24
CA GLU A 36 -0.09 -6.20 21.24
C GLU A 36 -1.48 -6.25 20.59
N HIS A 37 -1.62 -5.70 19.37
CA HIS A 37 -2.87 -5.65 18.60
C HIS A 37 -2.69 -6.27 17.21
N PRO A 38 -2.54 -7.62 17.13
CA PRO A 38 -2.20 -8.31 15.88
C PRO A 38 -3.31 -8.30 14.84
N ASP A 39 -4.53 -7.99 15.23
CA ASP A 39 -5.73 -7.84 14.41
C ASP A 39 -5.82 -6.48 13.71
N CYS A 40 -5.05 -5.49 14.13
CA CYS A 40 -4.90 -4.22 13.40
C CYS A 40 -4.11 -4.42 12.10
N LEU A 41 -4.37 -3.54 11.13
CA LEU A 41 -3.48 -3.35 10.00
C LEU A 41 -2.35 -2.37 10.35
N MET A 42 -1.31 -2.34 9.53
CA MET A 42 -0.27 -1.31 9.55
C MET A 42 -0.14 -0.71 8.15
N GLN A 43 0.05 0.60 8.05
CA GLN A 43 0.36 1.24 6.77
C GLN A 43 1.48 2.26 6.91
N THR A 44 2.26 2.41 5.84
CA THR A 44 3.34 3.39 5.75
C THR A 44 3.73 3.63 4.28
N HIS A 45 4.56 4.64 4.01
CA HIS A 45 5.17 4.88 2.69
C HIS A 45 6.47 4.07 2.56
N LEU A 46 6.80 3.65 1.35
CA LEU A 46 8.02 2.89 1.06
C LEU A 46 8.55 3.20 -0.34
N SER A 47 9.83 3.60 -0.40
CA SER A 47 10.61 3.69 -1.64
C SER A 47 9.86 4.42 -2.77
N GLU A 48 9.29 5.58 -2.42
CA GLU A 48 8.51 6.40 -3.33
C GLU A 48 9.42 7.17 -4.29
N GLN A 49 10.48 7.82 -3.77
CA GLN A 49 11.39 8.65 -4.56
C GLN A 49 12.85 8.29 -4.30
N THR A 50 13.69 8.51 -5.29
CA THR A 50 15.14 8.19 -5.18
C THR A 50 15.85 9.05 -4.13
N ASP A 51 15.50 10.35 -4.04
CA ASP A 51 16.08 11.26 -3.06
C ASP A 51 15.61 10.91 -1.64
N GLU A 52 14.37 10.46 -1.48
CA GLU A 52 13.84 9.92 -0.23
C GLU A 52 14.62 8.68 0.23
N ILE A 53 14.91 7.75 -0.69
CA ILE A 53 15.70 6.54 -0.39
C ILE A 53 17.12 6.92 0.07
N ALA A 54 17.74 7.89 -0.60
CA ALA A 54 19.05 8.40 -0.20
C ALA A 54 19.00 9.01 1.20
N TRP A 55 17.98 9.82 1.47
CA TRP A 55 17.76 10.43 2.80
C TRP A 55 17.52 9.38 3.89
N VAL A 56 16.73 8.33 3.62
CA VAL A 56 16.57 7.21 4.56
C VAL A 56 17.89 6.51 4.85
N LYS A 57 18.73 6.30 3.84
CA LYS A 57 20.05 5.70 4.02
C LYS A 57 20.96 6.53 4.93
N ASP A 58 20.88 7.86 4.83
CA ASP A 58 21.65 8.77 5.70
C ASP A 58 21.13 8.76 7.15
N LEU A 59 19.80 8.70 7.33
CA LEU A 59 19.18 8.66 8.67
C LEU A 59 19.30 7.29 9.35
N PHE A 60 19.33 6.21 8.58
CA PHE A 60 19.36 4.82 9.07
C PHE A 60 20.55 4.06 8.46
N PRO A 61 21.79 4.46 8.70
CA PRO A 61 22.99 3.89 8.04
C PRO A 61 23.22 2.41 8.36
N GLN A 62 22.63 1.89 9.43
CA GLN A 62 22.70 0.46 9.78
C GLN A 62 21.73 -0.41 8.98
N SER A 63 20.70 0.17 8.38
CA SER A 63 19.68 -0.58 7.64
C SER A 63 20.19 -1.01 6.28
N ARG A 64 19.88 -2.24 5.88
CA ARG A 64 20.27 -2.82 4.59
C ARG A 64 19.67 -2.08 3.40
N ASP A 65 18.42 -1.63 3.55
CA ASP A 65 17.64 -0.85 2.60
C ASP A 65 16.49 -0.12 3.33
N TYR A 66 15.60 0.54 2.59
CA TYR A 66 14.51 1.29 3.19
C TYR A 66 13.53 0.37 3.95
N LEU A 67 13.13 -0.76 3.36
CA LEU A 67 12.22 -1.71 4.01
C LEU A 67 12.78 -2.24 5.33
N ASP A 68 14.11 -2.37 5.44
CA ASP A 68 14.78 -2.86 6.64
C ASP A 68 14.54 -1.96 7.85
N THR A 69 14.31 -0.67 7.67
CA THR A 69 13.96 0.25 8.77
C THR A 69 12.66 -0.14 9.46
N TYR A 70 11.73 -0.73 8.72
CA TYR A 70 10.45 -1.25 9.21
C TYR A 70 10.57 -2.70 9.69
N GLU A 71 11.25 -3.55 8.90
CA GLU A 71 11.45 -4.96 9.21
C GLU A 71 12.13 -5.15 10.57
N ALA A 72 13.18 -4.40 10.84
CA ALA A 72 13.92 -4.44 12.11
C ALA A 72 13.05 -4.10 13.34
N GLN A 73 11.97 -3.35 13.15
CA GLN A 73 11.04 -2.96 14.22
C GLN A 73 9.79 -3.85 14.29
N GLY A 74 9.72 -4.93 13.49
CA GLY A 74 8.57 -5.83 13.45
C GLY A 74 7.35 -5.25 12.74
N LEU A 75 7.56 -4.29 11.83
CA LEU A 75 6.53 -3.65 11.02
C LEU A 75 6.38 -4.30 9.63
N LEU A 76 6.99 -5.49 9.39
CA LEU A 76 6.87 -6.26 8.15
C LEU A 76 6.25 -7.63 8.44
N ARG A 77 4.99 -7.79 8.08
CA ARG A 77 4.24 -9.08 8.11
C ARG A 77 2.96 -8.95 7.30
N GLU A 78 2.19 -10.02 7.20
CA GLU A 78 0.83 -9.98 6.67
C GLU A 78 -0.03 -8.96 7.43
N GLY A 79 -0.78 -8.14 6.70
CA GLY A 79 -1.53 -6.99 7.23
C GLY A 79 -0.77 -5.66 7.19
N ALA A 80 0.48 -5.66 6.72
CA ALA A 80 1.18 -4.43 6.35
C ALA A 80 0.79 -3.98 4.94
N VAL A 81 0.57 -2.68 4.76
CA VAL A 81 0.32 -2.04 3.45
C VAL A 81 1.37 -0.95 3.25
N TYR A 82 2.15 -1.07 2.19
CA TYR A 82 3.18 -0.10 1.84
C TYR A 82 2.73 0.74 0.65
N GLY A 83 2.64 2.05 0.86
CA GLY A 83 2.30 3.01 -0.20
C GLY A 83 3.43 3.15 -1.21
N HIS A 84 3.08 3.36 -2.47
CA HIS A 84 3.94 3.62 -3.63
C HIS A 84 4.81 2.45 -4.05
N ALA A 85 5.84 2.10 -3.30
CA ALA A 85 6.76 0.96 -3.57
C ALA A 85 7.30 0.96 -5.02
N ILE A 86 7.75 2.14 -5.50
CA ILE A 86 8.16 2.34 -6.91
C ILE A 86 9.58 1.83 -7.15
N HIS A 87 10.51 2.20 -6.26
CA HIS A 87 11.95 1.97 -6.42
C HIS A 87 12.46 0.82 -5.54
N LEU A 88 11.73 -0.30 -5.52
CA LEU A 88 12.09 -1.46 -4.70
C LEU A 88 13.34 -2.17 -5.22
N THR A 89 14.25 -2.49 -4.33
CA THR A 89 15.36 -3.41 -4.57
C THR A 89 14.86 -4.85 -4.72
N ALA A 90 15.70 -5.74 -5.25
CA ALA A 90 15.35 -7.17 -5.35
C ALA A 90 15.09 -7.80 -3.97
N ARG A 91 15.85 -7.39 -2.92
CA ARG A 91 15.64 -7.85 -1.56
C ARG A 91 14.29 -7.40 -1.03
N GLU A 92 13.94 -6.12 -1.17
CA GLU A 92 12.67 -5.59 -0.69
C GLU A 92 11.47 -6.30 -1.33
N LYS A 93 11.52 -6.54 -2.64
CA LYS A 93 10.49 -7.33 -3.36
C LYS A 93 10.33 -8.73 -2.77
N ALA A 94 11.44 -9.44 -2.57
CA ALA A 94 11.42 -10.78 -1.99
C ALA A 94 10.87 -10.77 -0.56
N ARG A 95 11.31 -9.83 0.29
CA ARG A 95 10.88 -9.75 1.68
C ARG A 95 9.40 -9.39 1.81
N LEU A 96 8.89 -8.47 0.99
CA LEU A 96 7.45 -8.14 0.95
C LEU A 96 6.61 -9.36 0.58
N ALA A 97 7.05 -10.13 -0.43
CA ALA A 97 6.36 -11.34 -0.86
C ALA A 97 6.36 -12.44 0.23
N GLU A 98 7.53 -12.72 0.80
CA GLU A 98 7.69 -13.73 1.87
C GLU A 98 6.88 -13.38 3.13
N ALA A 99 6.80 -12.09 3.46
CA ALA A 99 6.03 -11.60 4.60
C ALA A 99 4.51 -11.57 4.34
N GLY A 100 4.05 -11.79 3.11
CA GLY A 100 2.64 -11.63 2.73
C GLY A 100 2.13 -10.20 2.83
N ALA A 101 3.03 -9.22 2.76
CA ALA A 101 2.68 -7.80 2.82
C ALA A 101 1.99 -7.34 1.54
N SER A 102 1.31 -6.21 1.61
CA SER A 102 0.56 -5.62 0.49
C SER A 102 1.17 -4.29 0.06
N VAL A 103 0.91 -3.91 -1.17
CA VAL A 103 1.32 -2.63 -1.76
C VAL A 103 0.11 -1.84 -2.23
N ALA A 104 0.08 -0.55 -1.95
CA ALA A 104 -0.88 0.39 -2.47
C ALA A 104 -0.26 1.18 -3.64
N HIS A 105 -0.69 0.89 -4.87
CA HIS A 105 -0.30 1.66 -6.05
C HIS A 105 -1.11 2.94 -6.15
N CYS A 106 -0.42 4.09 -6.15
CA CYS A 106 -0.99 5.44 -6.12
C CYS A 106 -0.67 6.21 -7.41
N PRO A 107 -1.18 5.81 -8.59
CA PRO A 107 -0.69 6.32 -9.87
C PRO A 107 -0.86 7.81 -10.05
N THR A 108 -1.97 8.41 -9.59
CA THR A 108 -2.22 9.86 -9.72
C THR A 108 -1.27 10.68 -8.87
N SER A 109 -0.92 10.21 -7.68
CA SER A 109 0.05 10.85 -6.80
C SER A 109 1.47 10.69 -7.36
N ASN A 110 1.86 9.47 -7.71
CA ASN A 110 3.20 9.18 -8.22
C ASN A 110 3.55 10.02 -9.45
N THR A 111 2.59 10.25 -10.34
CA THR A 111 2.79 11.08 -11.53
C THR A 111 2.74 12.57 -11.21
N PHE A 112 1.85 13.01 -10.33
CA PHE A 112 1.72 14.42 -9.96
C PHE A 112 2.94 14.95 -9.20
N ILE A 113 3.48 14.13 -8.27
CA ILE A 113 4.66 14.49 -7.48
C ILE A 113 5.97 14.20 -8.26
N GLY A 114 5.92 13.38 -9.33
CA GLY A 114 7.10 13.00 -10.09
C GLY A 114 7.90 11.86 -9.45
N SER A 115 7.27 11.04 -8.63
CA SER A 115 7.91 9.93 -7.89
C SER A 115 8.44 8.84 -8.83
N GLY A 116 7.73 8.58 -9.94
CA GLY A 116 8.11 7.56 -10.93
C GLY A 116 6.94 6.69 -11.38
N LEU A 117 7.26 5.65 -12.15
CA LEU A 117 6.28 4.76 -12.75
C LEU A 117 6.30 3.40 -12.03
N PHE A 118 5.18 2.99 -11.47
CA PHE A 118 5.03 1.72 -10.76
C PHE A 118 5.20 0.51 -11.69
N ASP A 119 5.87 -0.53 -11.22
CA ASP A 119 6.04 -1.79 -11.93
C ASP A 119 4.85 -2.73 -11.71
N MET A 120 3.96 -2.84 -12.69
CA MET A 120 2.80 -3.73 -12.63
C MET A 120 3.18 -5.21 -12.58
N GLY A 121 4.42 -5.58 -12.92
CA GLY A 121 4.93 -6.94 -12.73
C GLY A 121 4.90 -7.42 -11.28
N LEU A 122 4.89 -6.51 -10.32
CA LEU A 122 4.76 -6.81 -8.90
C LEU A 122 3.43 -7.49 -8.53
N THR A 123 2.37 -7.31 -9.34
CA THR A 123 1.06 -7.96 -9.12
C THR A 123 1.11 -9.48 -9.23
N HIS A 124 2.17 -10.04 -9.84
CA HIS A 124 2.36 -11.50 -9.94
C HIS A 124 2.91 -12.12 -8.66
N SER A 125 3.54 -11.35 -7.79
CA SER A 125 4.20 -11.83 -6.57
C SER A 125 3.72 -11.17 -5.28
N LEU A 126 3.08 -9.99 -5.38
CA LEU A 126 2.60 -9.21 -4.24
C LEU A 126 1.09 -9.01 -4.32
N ARG A 127 0.48 -8.79 -3.16
CA ARG A 127 -0.88 -8.26 -3.08
C ARG A 127 -0.83 -6.77 -3.40
N VAL A 128 -1.43 -6.36 -4.51
CA VAL A 128 -1.46 -4.96 -4.93
C VAL A 128 -2.90 -4.48 -5.00
N GLY A 129 -3.18 -3.34 -4.38
CA GLY A 129 -4.42 -2.57 -4.53
C GLY A 129 -4.15 -1.21 -5.15
N LEU A 130 -5.19 -0.55 -5.64
CA LEU A 130 -5.13 0.85 -6.07
C LEU A 130 -5.54 1.79 -4.94
N ALA A 131 -4.87 2.94 -4.86
CA ALA A 131 -5.23 4.00 -3.92
C ALA A 131 -5.16 5.37 -4.60
N THR A 132 -6.04 6.28 -4.18
CA THR A 132 -6.08 7.66 -4.71
C THR A 132 -4.96 8.51 -4.14
N ASP A 133 -4.53 8.22 -2.91
CA ASP A 133 -3.57 9.04 -2.17
C ASP A 133 -3.92 10.54 -2.25
N THR A 134 -5.20 10.86 -2.05
CA THR A 134 -5.69 12.24 -2.21
C THR A 134 -5.02 13.18 -1.22
N GLY A 135 -4.44 14.25 -1.78
CA GLY A 135 -3.53 15.18 -1.12
C GLY A 135 -2.23 15.23 -1.91
N GLY A 136 -1.54 14.10 -2.14
CA GLY A 136 -0.54 13.90 -3.18
C GLY A 136 -1.18 13.57 -4.53
N GLY A 137 -2.22 12.72 -4.52
CA GLY A 137 -3.01 12.39 -5.70
C GLY A 137 -4.02 13.50 -6.08
N SER A 138 -4.25 13.64 -7.38
CA SER A 138 -5.01 14.74 -7.98
C SER A 138 -6.53 14.52 -8.01
N SER A 139 -7.05 13.40 -7.48
CA SER A 139 -8.49 13.09 -7.55
C SER A 139 -8.92 12.09 -6.49
N PHE A 140 -10.15 12.25 -5.97
CA PHE A 140 -10.83 11.25 -5.15
C PHE A 140 -11.42 10.08 -5.97
N SER A 141 -11.50 10.23 -7.29
CA SER A 141 -12.15 9.24 -8.17
C SER A 141 -11.27 8.02 -8.37
N MET A 142 -11.75 6.85 -7.96
CA MET A 142 -11.09 5.57 -8.26
C MET A 142 -11.09 5.27 -9.76
N LEU A 143 -12.09 5.71 -10.52
CA LEU A 143 -12.09 5.58 -11.99
C LEU A 143 -10.95 6.38 -12.63
N ARG A 144 -10.67 7.59 -12.12
CA ARG A 144 -9.51 8.37 -12.55
C ARG A 144 -8.19 7.69 -12.17
N THR A 145 -8.13 7.10 -10.98
CA THR A 145 -6.98 6.33 -10.52
C THR A 145 -6.72 5.12 -11.41
N MET A 146 -7.77 4.39 -11.80
CA MET A 146 -7.69 3.27 -12.75
C MET A 146 -7.15 3.72 -14.12
N ALA A 147 -7.65 4.85 -14.65
CA ALA A 147 -7.16 5.41 -15.91
C ALA A 147 -5.66 5.74 -15.82
N ALA A 148 -5.24 6.41 -14.75
CA ALA A 148 -3.83 6.72 -14.53
C ALA A 148 -2.96 5.46 -14.37
N ALA A 149 -3.45 4.42 -13.70
CA ALA A 149 -2.74 3.14 -13.59
C ALA A 149 -2.54 2.49 -14.97
N TYR A 150 -3.54 2.55 -15.85
CA TYR A 150 -3.41 2.10 -17.23
C TYR A 150 -2.34 2.89 -17.99
N GLU A 151 -2.41 4.23 -17.95
CA GLU A 151 -1.45 5.11 -18.63
C GLU A 151 -0.01 4.85 -18.16
N VAL A 152 0.20 4.74 -16.85
CA VAL A 152 1.51 4.44 -16.24
C VAL A 152 2.04 3.08 -16.71
N ALA A 153 1.20 2.06 -16.76
CA ALA A 153 1.57 0.74 -17.25
C ALA A 153 1.97 0.79 -18.74
N GLN A 154 1.23 1.51 -19.58
CA GLN A 154 1.57 1.70 -21.00
C GLN A 154 2.92 2.40 -21.17
N LEU A 155 3.22 3.44 -20.39
CA LEU A 155 4.51 4.13 -20.40
C LEU A 155 5.68 3.21 -20.04
N ARG A 156 5.41 2.15 -19.27
CA ARG A 156 6.40 1.10 -18.97
C ARG A 156 6.43 -0.06 -19.95
N GLY A 157 5.62 -0.02 -21.01
CA GLY A 157 5.47 -1.13 -21.94
C GLY A 157 4.75 -2.35 -21.36
N GLN A 158 3.97 -2.16 -20.31
CA GLN A 158 3.21 -3.22 -19.62
C GLN A 158 1.73 -3.06 -19.98
N ALA A 159 1.20 -3.94 -20.83
CA ALA A 159 -0.20 -3.90 -21.21
C ALA A 159 -1.09 -4.44 -20.05
N LEU A 160 -2.15 -3.68 -19.72
CA LEU A 160 -3.16 -4.09 -18.76
C LEU A 160 -4.51 -4.27 -19.44
N HIS A 161 -5.20 -5.35 -19.10
CA HIS A 161 -6.58 -5.51 -19.48
C HIS A 161 -7.49 -4.68 -18.53
N PRO A 162 -8.56 -4.02 -19.02
CA PRO A 162 -9.46 -3.24 -18.17
C PRO A 162 -10.02 -4.01 -16.97
N ALA A 163 -10.29 -5.31 -17.12
CA ALA A 163 -10.75 -6.16 -16.02
C ALA A 163 -9.72 -6.29 -14.88
N GLN A 164 -8.40 -6.19 -15.17
CA GLN A 164 -7.37 -6.19 -14.15
C GLN A 164 -7.42 -4.90 -13.32
N LEU A 165 -7.71 -3.77 -13.94
CA LEU A 165 -7.87 -2.48 -13.25
C LEU A 165 -9.09 -2.49 -12.33
N TRP A 166 -10.23 -3.03 -12.81
CA TRP A 166 -11.41 -3.23 -11.97
C TRP A 166 -11.10 -4.14 -10.78
N TRP A 167 -10.43 -5.24 -11.03
CA TRP A 167 -10.03 -6.17 -9.97
C TRP A 167 -9.12 -5.50 -8.95
N LEU A 168 -8.11 -4.75 -9.40
CA LEU A 168 -7.19 -4.03 -8.51
C LEU A 168 -7.91 -2.97 -7.67
N ALA A 169 -8.89 -2.26 -8.25
CA ALA A 169 -9.67 -1.23 -7.57
C ALA A 169 -10.72 -1.78 -6.60
N THR A 170 -11.07 -3.05 -6.69
CA THR A 170 -12.13 -3.70 -5.90
C THR A 170 -11.56 -4.86 -5.08
N GLN A 171 -11.61 -6.08 -5.62
CA GLN A 171 -11.15 -7.29 -4.94
C GLN A 171 -9.65 -7.24 -4.58
N GLY A 172 -8.79 -6.67 -5.44
CA GLY A 172 -7.36 -6.52 -5.16
C GLY A 172 -7.11 -5.62 -3.96
N SER A 173 -7.81 -4.48 -3.88
CA SER A 173 -7.74 -3.58 -2.72
C SER A 173 -8.33 -4.22 -1.46
N ALA A 174 -9.45 -4.94 -1.58
CA ALA A 174 -10.03 -5.67 -0.46
C ALA A 174 -9.05 -6.73 0.10
N ARG A 175 -8.36 -7.48 -0.79
CA ARG A 175 -7.32 -8.45 -0.39
C ARG A 175 -6.12 -7.79 0.27
N ALA A 176 -5.70 -6.63 -0.23
CA ALA A 176 -4.62 -5.86 0.40
C ALA A 176 -4.96 -5.44 1.85
N LEU A 177 -6.25 -5.21 2.12
CA LEU A 177 -6.79 -4.85 3.43
C LEU A 177 -7.29 -6.07 4.23
N ARG A 178 -7.13 -7.31 3.73
CA ARG A 178 -7.64 -8.55 4.35
C ARG A 178 -9.15 -8.54 4.60
N ALA A 179 -9.90 -7.86 3.73
CA ALA A 179 -11.35 -7.69 3.81
C ALA A 179 -12.10 -8.36 2.64
N GLU A 180 -11.41 -9.18 1.82
CA GLU A 180 -11.94 -9.79 0.59
C GLU A 180 -13.12 -10.75 0.81
N HIS A 181 -13.31 -11.21 2.01
CA HIS A 181 -14.45 -12.03 2.41
C HIS A 181 -15.68 -11.20 2.85
N GLN A 182 -15.51 -9.90 3.01
CA GLN A 182 -16.56 -8.95 3.39
C GLN A 182 -16.96 -8.02 2.25
N ILE A 183 -15.97 -7.48 1.51
CA ILE A 183 -16.14 -6.45 0.48
C ILE A 183 -15.33 -6.75 -0.79
N GLY A 184 -15.53 -5.91 -1.81
CA GLY A 184 -14.75 -5.93 -3.05
C GLY A 184 -15.34 -6.79 -4.16
N ASN A 185 -16.45 -7.47 -3.92
CA ASN A 185 -17.14 -8.30 -4.90
C ASN A 185 -18.65 -8.27 -4.68
N ILE A 186 -19.43 -8.64 -5.70
CA ILE A 186 -20.87 -8.83 -5.62
C ILE A 186 -21.10 -10.33 -5.48
N ALA A 187 -21.22 -10.81 -4.24
CA ALA A 187 -21.42 -12.22 -3.93
C ALA A 187 -22.34 -12.39 -2.71
N VAL A 188 -23.00 -13.54 -2.63
CA VAL A 188 -23.84 -13.90 -1.47
C VAL A 188 -22.97 -13.93 -0.21
N GLY A 189 -23.41 -13.25 0.85
CA GLY A 189 -22.72 -13.18 2.14
C GLY A 189 -21.73 -12.01 2.24
N GLN A 190 -21.51 -11.26 1.17
CA GLN A 190 -20.72 -10.02 1.21
C GLN A 190 -21.59 -8.79 1.41
N GLU A 191 -21.01 -7.72 1.89
CA GLU A 191 -21.66 -6.44 2.06
C GLU A 191 -21.93 -5.77 0.72
N ALA A 192 -23.09 -5.13 0.58
CA ALA A 192 -23.52 -4.49 -0.66
C ALA A 192 -22.93 -3.08 -0.82
N ASP A 193 -21.61 -2.98 -0.88
CA ASP A 193 -20.90 -1.74 -1.21
C ASP A 193 -20.94 -1.53 -2.73
N LEU A 194 -21.92 -0.77 -3.21
CA LEU A 194 -22.21 -0.59 -4.62
C LEU A 194 -22.06 0.86 -5.05
N VAL A 195 -21.57 1.06 -6.27
CA VAL A 195 -21.52 2.38 -6.92
C VAL A 195 -22.43 2.38 -8.13
N VAL A 196 -23.37 3.31 -8.16
CA VAL A 196 -24.24 3.56 -9.34
C VAL A 196 -23.61 4.66 -10.17
N VAL A 197 -23.30 4.34 -11.43
CA VAL A 197 -22.70 5.29 -12.38
C VAL A 197 -23.78 5.71 -13.37
N ASN A 198 -23.98 7.03 -13.50
CA ASN A 198 -24.77 7.59 -14.58
C ASN A 198 -23.84 7.90 -15.76
N LEU A 199 -24.05 7.21 -16.88
CA LEU A 199 -23.23 7.31 -18.09
C LEU A 199 -23.79 8.37 -19.04
#